data_a55e2c7064bceab4df06fdfc6313849e
#
_entry.id   a55e2c7064bceab4df06fdfc6313849e
#
_cell.length_a   1.000
_cell.length_b   1.000
_cell.length_c   1.000
_cell.angle_alpha   90.00
_cell.angle_beta   90.00
_cell.angle_gamma   90.00
#
_symmetry.space_group_name_H-M   'P 1'
#
loop_
_entity.id
_entity.type
_entity.pdbx_description
1 polymer ?
#
loop_
_entity_poly.entity_id
_entity_poly.type
_entity_poly.pdbx_seq_one_letter_code
_entity_poly.pdbx_strand_id
1 'polypeptide(L)'
;DKDYAITSQIEQYIQSSGKKCFLSEKDSEGHIIPETVPKEAECGLVLGGDGTLIRAVRDLGERSLPLLGINLGTLGYLTDVDLEDFESALDHLFSETPVIEERMMLEGSFRNSRKDMAMNDIVIAREGKVRIVSFHIYVNGALLNTYHADGVIISTPTGSTGYNLSAGGPIVEPTAQMIVITPICSHALNTSSIVLSADDLIEVEVCEGRYGRQEQVSLCFDGAEQTTLVTGERVCIKRSSHTA
;
A
#
# COMPACT_ATOMS: atom_id res chain seq x y z
N ASP A 1 10.11 17.98 -0.92
CA ASP A 1 10.64 19.36 -1.05
C ASP A 1 11.62 19.63 0.09
N LYS A 2 12.93 19.52 -0.19
CA LYS A 2 13.99 19.61 0.84
C LYS A 2 14.07 21.00 1.47
N ASP A 3 13.71 22.04 0.73
CA ASP A 3 13.86 23.44 1.15
C ASP A 3 12.53 24.12 1.47
N TYR A 4 11.42 23.36 1.48
CA TYR A 4 10.06 23.89 1.66
C TYR A 4 9.66 25.02 0.70
N ALA A 5 10.40 25.26 -0.35
CA ALA A 5 10.14 26.34 -1.30
C ALA A 5 8.82 26.13 -2.06
N ILE A 6 8.62 24.90 -2.57
CA ILE A 6 7.38 24.54 -3.27
C ILE A 6 6.22 24.50 -2.30
N THR A 7 6.42 23.95 -1.10
CA THR A 7 5.41 23.93 -0.04
C THR A 7 4.96 25.35 0.28
N SER A 8 5.88 26.29 0.46
CA SER A 8 5.57 27.70 0.73
C SER A 8 4.85 28.39 -0.42
N GLN A 9 5.21 28.07 -1.68
CA GLN A 9 4.53 28.60 -2.86
C GLN A 9 3.07 28.16 -2.89
N ILE A 10 2.82 26.86 -2.68
CA ILE A 10 1.46 26.30 -2.67
C ILE A 10 0.65 26.88 -1.50
N GLU A 11 1.24 26.98 -0.30
CA GLU A 11 0.61 27.59 0.85
C GLU A 11 0.18 29.03 0.58
N GLN A 12 1.06 29.86 0.00
CA GLN A 12 0.75 31.25 -0.38
C GLN A 12 -0.40 31.31 -1.40
N TYR A 13 -0.41 30.40 -2.39
CA TYR A 13 -1.48 30.33 -3.38
C TYR A 13 -2.82 30.02 -2.73
N ILE A 14 -2.90 29.01 -1.86
CA ILE A 14 -4.11 28.62 -1.12
C ILE A 14 -4.62 29.80 -0.26
N GLN A 15 -3.72 30.47 0.47
CA GLN A 15 -4.07 31.61 1.32
C GLN A 15 -4.56 32.81 0.50
N SER A 16 -3.94 33.08 -0.66
CA SER A 16 -4.37 34.14 -1.58
C SER A 16 -5.76 33.89 -2.16
N SER A 17 -6.15 32.64 -2.30
CA SER A 17 -7.49 32.20 -2.72
C SER A 17 -8.52 32.24 -1.58
N GLY A 18 -8.16 32.78 -0.41
CA GLY A 18 -9.03 32.91 0.75
C GLY A 18 -9.32 31.61 1.50
N LYS A 19 -8.55 30.57 1.24
CA LYS A 19 -8.66 29.27 1.91
C LYS A 19 -7.64 29.15 3.05
N LYS A 20 -7.95 28.29 4.04
CA LYS A 20 -7.01 27.98 5.12
C LYS A 20 -6.10 26.83 4.71
N CYS A 21 -4.82 26.95 5.05
CA CYS A 21 -3.83 25.91 4.86
C CYS A 21 -3.13 25.61 6.18
N PHE A 22 -2.85 24.34 6.44
CA PHE A 22 -2.12 23.86 7.60
C PHE A 22 -1.02 22.92 7.16
N LEU A 23 0.15 23.02 7.76
CA LEU A 23 1.22 22.04 7.56
C LEU A 23 1.11 20.97 8.64
N SER A 24 1.05 19.70 8.21
CA SER A 24 1.07 18.58 9.16
C SER A 24 2.44 18.46 9.82
N GLU A 25 2.45 18.15 11.11
CA GLU A 25 3.68 17.80 11.81
C GLU A 25 4.10 16.37 11.46
N LYS A 26 5.41 16.13 11.52
CA LYS A 26 6.02 14.83 11.27
C LYS A 26 6.88 14.42 12.45
N ASP A 27 6.95 13.13 12.69
CA ASP A 27 7.86 12.55 13.67
C ASP A 27 9.32 12.54 13.16
N SER A 28 10.24 11.99 13.96
CA SER A 28 11.67 11.88 13.64
C SER A 28 11.96 10.99 12.42
N GLU A 29 11.05 10.13 12.03
CA GLU A 29 11.14 9.21 10.90
C GLU A 29 10.46 9.75 9.65
N GLY A 30 9.79 10.91 9.78
CA GLY A 30 9.11 11.62 8.69
C GLY A 30 7.68 11.16 8.43
N HIS A 31 7.08 10.41 9.39
CA HIS A 31 5.67 10.05 9.37
C HIS A 31 4.79 11.20 9.82
N ILE A 32 3.62 11.35 9.21
CA ILE A 32 2.62 12.33 9.62
C ILE A 32 2.10 11.94 11.00
N ILE A 33 2.00 12.92 11.91
CA ILE A 33 1.37 12.74 13.21
C ILE A 33 -0.13 13.05 13.06
N PRO A 34 -1.03 12.04 13.00
CA PRO A 34 -2.44 12.24 12.61
C PRO A 34 -3.20 13.20 13.53
N GLU A 35 -2.83 13.26 14.80
CA GLU A 35 -3.46 14.12 15.82
C GLU A 35 -3.22 15.59 15.56
N THR A 36 -2.18 15.95 14.81
CA THR A 36 -1.84 17.33 14.46
C THR A 36 -2.61 17.84 13.25
N VAL A 37 -3.22 16.94 12.48
CA VAL A 37 -4.05 17.32 11.33
C VAL A 37 -5.40 17.83 11.84
N PRO A 38 -5.80 19.07 11.50
CA PRO A 38 -7.05 19.66 11.98
C PRO A 38 -8.28 18.80 11.61
N LYS A 39 -9.26 18.73 12.52
CA LYS A 39 -10.50 17.97 12.25
C LYS A 39 -11.35 18.59 11.14
N GLU A 40 -11.22 19.88 10.95
CA GLU A 40 -11.87 20.66 9.91
C GLU A 40 -11.16 20.62 8.54
N ALA A 41 -10.07 19.88 8.42
CA ALA A 41 -9.42 19.67 7.12
C ALA A 41 -10.36 18.92 6.18
N GLU A 42 -10.60 19.48 5.01
CA GLU A 42 -11.49 18.92 3.97
C GLU A 42 -10.70 18.08 2.96
N CYS A 43 -9.41 18.38 2.79
CA CYS A 43 -8.52 17.68 1.85
C CYS A 43 -7.07 17.78 2.34
N GLY A 44 -6.26 16.78 2.03
CA GLY A 44 -4.81 16.78 2.22
C GLY A 44 -4.09 16.90 0.89
N LEU A 45 -3.09 17.78 0.80
CA LEU A 45 -2.20 17.87 -0.36
C LEU A 45 -0.90 17.14 -0.06
N VAL A 46 -0.55 16.19 -0.90
CA VAL A 46 0.68 15.40 -0.75
C VAL A 46 1.66 15.75 -1.85
N LEU A 47 2.78 16.34 -1.46
CA LEU A 47 3.84 16.80 -2.38
C LEU A 47 4.92 15.72 -2.50
N GLY A 48 4.96 15.01 -3.61
CA GLY A 48 5.90 13.91 -3.85
C GLY A 48 5.41 12.98 -4.94
N GLY A 49 5.98 11.77 -5.00
CA GLY A 49 5.50 10.69 -5.88
C GLY A 49 4.62 9.71 -5.13
N ASP A 50 4.25 8.61 -5.82
CA ASP A 50 3.37 7.55 -5.30
C ASP A 50 3.76 7.05 -3.91
N GLY A 51 5.05 6.82 -3.65
CA GLY A 51 5.50 6.36 -2.34
C GLY A 51 5.22 7.34 -1.20
N THR A 52 5.21 8.66 -1.48
CA THR A 52 4.85 9.69 -0.49
C THR A 52 3.35 9.67 -0.22
N LEU A 53 2.54 9.48 -1.26
CA LEU A 53 1.08 9.37 -1.13
C LEU A 53 0.68 8.12 -0.35
N ILE A 54 1.26 6.97 -0.68
CA ILE A 54 1.02 5.70 0.03
C ILE A 54 1.36 5.84 1.52
N ARG A 55 2.51 6.47 1.83
CA ARG A 55 2.88 6.74 3.23
C ARG A 55 1.86 7.64 3.91
N ALA A 56 1.42 8.73 3.27
CA ALA A 56 0.43 9.63 3.84
C ALA A 56 -0.91 8.93 4.12
N VAL A 57 -1.36 8.05 3.22
CA VAL A 57 -2.56 7.21 3.43
C VAL A 57 -2.39 6.34 4.67
N ARG A 58 -1.27 5.66 4.81
CA ARG A 58 -1.00 4.79 5.97
C ARG A 58 -0.89 5.54 7.28
N ASP A 59 -0.18 6.67 7.28
CA ASP A 59 -0.01 7.51 8.47
C ASP A 59 -1.34 8.10 8.95
N LEU A 60 -2.20 8.53 8.03
CA LEU A 60 -3.53 9.05 8.35
C LEU A 60 -4.50 7.96 8.83
N GLY A 61 -4.27 6.71 8.43
CA GLY A 61 -4.96 5.53 8.96
C GLY A 61 -6.48 5.64 8.88
N GLU A 62 -7.14 5.73 10.04
CA GLU A 62 -8.60 5.77 10.15
C GLU A 62 -9.24 7.11 9.74
N ARG A 63 -8.44 8.12 9.43
CA ARG A 63 -8.97 9.41 8.98
C ARG A 63 -9.32 9.34 7.50
N SER A 64 -10.60 9.34 7.21
CA SER A 64 -11.12 9.43 5.83
C SER A 64 -10.95 10.86 5.28
N LEU A 65 -9.70 11.30 5.09
CA LEU A 65 -9.36 12.59 4.51
C LEU A 65 -9.00 12.38 3.04
N PRO A 66 -9.75 12.96 2.09
CA PRO A 66 -9.38 12.91 0.68
C PRO A 66 -7.99 13.50 0.45
N LEU A 67 -7.18 12.84 -0.36
CA LEU A 67 -5.82 13.26 -0.67
C LEU A 67 -5.67 13.62 -2.14
N LEU A 68 -5.00 14.72 -2.43
CA LEU A 68 -4.58 15.11 -3.78
C LEU A 68 -3.05 15.04 -3.86
N GLY A 69 -2.54 14.17 -4.72
CA GLY A 69 -1.10 14.03 -4.97
C GLY A 69 -0.61 15.03 -6.00
N ILE A 70 0.37 15.86 -5.64
CA ILE A 70 1.09 16.74 -6.55
C ILE A 70 2.50 16.17 -6.77
N ASN A 71 2.78 15.77 -7.99
CA ASN A 71 4.02 15.12 -8.37
C ASN A 71 5.19 16.11 -8.40
N LEU A 72 6.25 15.79 -7.67
CA LEU A 72 7.50 16.58 -7.67
C LEU A 72 8.62 15.94 -8.50
N GLY A 73 8.34 14.87 -9.23
CA GLY A 73 9.37 14.13 -9.96
C GLY A 73 8.83 13.41 -11.18
N THR A 74 9.10 12.12 -11.28
CA THR A 74 8.57 11.29 -12.38
C THR A 74 7.10 10.98 -12.10
N LEU A 75 6.25 11.17 -13.09
CA LEU A 75 4.82 10.86 -13.03
C LEU A 75 4.59 9.41 -12.56
N GLY A 76 3.76 9.24 -11.56
CA GLY A 76 3.38 7.95 -11.00
C GLY A 76 2.00 7.49 -11.48
N TYR A 77 1.47 6.47 -10.84
CA TYR A 77 0.12 5.96 -11.07
C TYR A 77 -0.93 6.55 -10.11
N LEU A 78 -0.49 7.21 -9.05
CA LEU A 78 -1.36 7.72 -7.98
C LEU A 78 -1.34 9.25 -7.87
N THR A 79 -0.30 9.90 -8.39
CA THR A 79 -0.15 11.35 -8.36
C THR A 79 -0.51 11.91 -9.72
N ASP A 80 -1.71 12.50 -9.85
CA ASP A 80 -2.30 12.91 -11.13
C ASP A 80 -1.99 14.36 -11.53
N VAL A 81 -1.45 15.17 -10.61
CA VAL A 81 -1.19 16.59 -10.85
C VAL A 81 0.30 16.83 -10.94
N ASP A 82 0.76 17.32 -12.08
CA ASP A 82 2.14 17.80 -12.22
C ASP A 82 2.32 19.14 -11.51
N LEU A 83 3.54 19.40 -11.03
CA LEU A 83 3.85 20.63 -10.32
C LEU A 83 3.53 21.89 -11.13
N GLU A 84 3.66 21.84 -12.46
CA GLU A 84 3.38 22.96 -13.35
C GLU A 84 1.89 23.31 -13.39
N ASP A 85 1.01 22.35 -13.10
CA ASP A 85 -0.45 22.47 -13.19
C ASP A 85 -1.13 22.67 -11.83
N PHE A 86 -0.36 22.78 -10.73
CA PHE A 86 -0.93 22.82 -9.38
C PHE A 86 -1.94 23.96 -9.16
N GLU A 87 -1.70 25.15 -9.75
CA GLU A 87 -2.61 26.30 -9.61
C GLU A 87 -3.98 25.98 -10.25
N SER A 88 -3.97 25.46 -11.46
CA SER A 88 -5.18 25.04 -12.16
C SER A 88 -5.94 23.94 -11.42
N ALA A 89 -5.21 22.94 -10.88
CA ALA A 89 -5.82 21.87 -10.11
C ALA A 89 -6.46 22.37 -8.81
N LEU A 90 -5.81 23.30 -8.12
CA LEU A 90 -6.37 23.93 -6.91
C LEU A 90 -7.58 24.82 -7.24
N ASP A 91 -7.57 25.55 -8.34
CA ASP A 91 -8.71 26.34 -8.77
C ASP A 91 -9.95 25.47 -9.03
N HIS A 92 -9.77 24.32 -9.70
CA HIS A 92 -10.84 23.33 -9.86
C HIS A 92 -11.30 22.76 -8.51
N LEU A 93 -10.37 22.40 -7.63
CA LEU A 93 -10.70 21.88 -6.30
C LEU A 93 -11.50 22.89 -5.46
N PHE A 94 -11.27 24.19 -5.63
CA PHE A 94 -11.96 25.24 -4.87
C PHE A 94 -13.29 25.67 -5.48
N SER A 95 -13.48 25.52 -6.79
CA SER A 95 -14.67 26.01 -7.52
C SER A 95 -15.67 24.93 -7.85
N GLU A 96 -15.25 23.66 -7.91
CA GLU A 96 -16.09 22.53 -8.32
C GLU A 96 -16.20 21.50 -7.18
N THR A 97 -17.16 20.56 -7.33
CA THR A 97 -17.22 19.39 -6.44
C THR A 97 -16.25 18.34 -6.99
N PRO A 98 -15.17 18.03 -6.28
CA PRO A 98 -14.21 17.02 -6.75
C PRO A 98 -14.83 15.64 -6.83
N VAL A 99 -14.42 14.86 -7.80
CA VAL A 99 -14.71 13.43 -7.83
C VAL A 99 -13.71 12.73 -6.92
N ILE A 100 -14.22 12.04 -5.91
CA ILE A 100 -13.40 11.28 -4.97
C ILE A 100 -13.40 9.82 -5.43
N GLU A 101 -12.23 9.27 -5.65
CA GLU A 101 -12.04 7.86 -5.94
C GLU A 101 -11.63 7.11 -4.68
N GLU A 102 -12.42 6.10 -4.32
CA GLU A 102 -12.10 5.24 -3.17
C GLU A 102 -11.27 4.03 -3.61
N ARG A 103 -10.14 3.81 -2.97
CA ARG A 103 -9.24 2.69 -3.20
C ARG A 103 -9.32 1.70 -2.04
N MET A 104 -9.58 0.42 -2.33
CA MET A 104 -9.55 -0.60 -1.29
C MET A 104 -8.15 -0.79 -0.73
N MET A 105 -8.07 -1.08 0.56
CA MET A 105 -6.84 -1.43 1.25
C MET A 105 -6.90 -2.87 1.78
N LEU A 106 -5.75 -3.46 2.06
CA LEU A 106 -5.63 -4.73 2.77
C LEU A 106 -5.30 -4.51 4.25
N GLU A 107 -5.90 -5.30 5.13
CA GLU A 107 -5.50 -5.47 6.52
C GLU A 107 -4.83 -6.83 6.66
N GLY A 108 -3.61 -6.86 7.17
CA GLY A 108 -2.91 -8.08 7.55
C GLY A 108 -2.82 -8.21 9.07
N SER A 109 -3.14 -9.38 9.61
CA SER A 109 -3.01 -9.68 11.03
C SER A 109 -2.09 -10.89 11.26
N PHE A 110 -1.18 -10.76 12.22
CA PHE A 110 -0.17 -11.76 12.56
C PHE A 110 0.18 -11.69 14.05
N ARG A 111 0.85 -12.68 14.59
CA ARG A 111 1.35 -12.76 15.98
C ARG A 111 0.52 -11.96 17.00
N ASN A 112 -0.31 -12.65 17.78
CA ASN A 112 -1.09 -12.05 18.86
C ASN A 112 -1.95 -10.85 18.44
N SER A 113 -2.52 -10.91 17.22
CA SER A 113 -3.40 -9.88 16.65
C SER A 113 -2.71 -8.52 16.38
N ARG A 114 -1.39 -8.48 16.19
CA ARG A 114 -0.76 -7.31 15.58
C ARG A 114 -1.33 -7.13 14.18
N LYS A 115 -1.65 -5.90 13.84
CA LYS A 115 -2.27 -5.54 12.57
C LYS A 115 -1.48 -4.43 11.90
N ASP A 116 -1.47 -4.46 10.58
CA ASP A 116 -1.01 -3.37 9.74
C ASP A 116 -1.83 -3.34 8.45
N MET A 117 -1.76 -2.23 7.73
CA MET A 117 -2.52 -1.99 6.51
C MET A 117 -1.60 -1.73 5.32
N ALA A 118 -2.07 -2.10 4.14
CA ALA A 118 -1.41 -1.82 2.87
C ALA A 118 -2.39 -1.26 1.84
N MET A 119 -1.98 -0.20 1.16
CA MET A 119 -2.67 0.36 0.01
C MET A 119 -2.34 -0.42 -1.27
N ASN A 120 -1.07 -0.83 -1.44
CA ASN A 120 -0.62 -1.60 -2.60
C ASN A 120 -0.59 -3.09 -2.32
N ASP A 121 0.28 -3.54 -1.42
CA ASP A 121 0.53 -4.97 -1.25
C ASP A 121 1.10 -5.34 0.12
N ILE A 122 0.87 -6.61 0.46
CA ILE A 122 1.50 -7.30 1.58
C ILE A 122 2.42 -8.35 0.97
N VAL A 123 3.71 -8.22 1.22
CA VAL A 123 4.75 -9.10 0.68
C VAL A 123 5.30 -10.01 1.76
N ILE A 124 5.33 -11.32 1.48
CA ILE A 124 6.00 -12.31 2.32
C ILE A 124 7.11 -12.93 1.48
N ALA A 125 8.37 -12.66 1.81
CA ALA A 125 9.51 -13.05 1.00
C ALA A 125 10.67 -13.59 1.85
N ARG A 126 11.48 -14.48 1.26
CA ARG A 126 12.67 -15.00 1.92
C ARG A 126 13.65 -13.92 2.33
N GLU A 127 14.35 -14.16 3.41
CA GLU A 127 15.47 -13.34 3.85
C GLU A 127 16.82 -14.03 3.55
N GLY A 128 17.81 -13.23 3.23
CA GLY A 128 19.20 -13.65 3.17
C GLY A 128 19.52 -14.64 2.03
N LYS A 129 19.87 -15.89 2.37
CA LYS A 129 20.39 -16.87 1.40
C LYS A 129 19.39 -17.22 0.31
N VAL A 130 19.87 -17.36 -0.94
CA VAL A 130 19.08 -17.80 -2.10
C VAL A 130 18.64 -19.25 -1.90
N ARG A 131 17.39 -19.45 -1.51
CA ARG A 131 16.78 -20.77 -1.34
C ARG A 131 15.26 -20.66 -1.53
N ILE A 132 14.65 -21.74 -1.97
CA ILE A 132 13.21 -21.85 -2.17
C ILE A 132 12.55 -21.97 -0.80
N VAL A 133 11.54 -21.17 -0.55
CA VAL A 133 10.62 -21.29 0.59
C VAL A 133 9.29 -21.84 0.11
N SER A 134 8.60 -22.56 0.96
CA SER A 134 7.26 -23.07 0.68
C SER A 134 6.23 -22.27 1.48
N PHE A 135 5.15 -21.90 0.81
CA PHE A 135 4.03 -21.15 1.40
C PHE A 135 2.73 -21.90 1.14
N HIS A 136 1.97 -22.22 2.19
CA HIS A 136 0.60 -22.67 2.04
C HIS A 136 -0.31 -21.44 1.97
N ILE A 137 -1.15 -21.40 0.96
CA ILE A 137 -2.17 -20.38 0.77
C ILE A 137 -3.53 -20.98 1.07
N TYR A 138 -4.19 -20.47 2.07
CA TYR A 138 -5.57 -20.83 2.40
C TYR A 138 -6.51 -19.70 2.01
N VAL A 139 -7.69 -20.05 1.56
CA VAL A 139 -8.77 -19.12 1.28
C VAL A 139 -10.02 -19.62 2.00
N ASN A 140 -10.59 -18.77 2.85
CA ASN A 140 -11.76 -19.10 3.67
C ASN A 140 -11.58 -20.43 4.46
N GLY A 141 -10.36 -20.66 4.97
CA GLY A 141 -9.99 -21.84 5.76
C GLY A 141 -9.67 -23.10 4.94
N ALA A 142 -9.83 -23.08 3.61
CA ALA A 142 -9.49 -24.21 2.75
C ALA A 142 -8.12 -23.98 2.07
N LEU A 143 -7.26 -25.01 2.04
CA LEU A 143 -5.99 -24.95 1.32
C LEU A 143 -6.25 -24.79 -0.17
N LEU A 144 -5.87 -23.64 -0.73
CA LEU A 144 -5.99 -23.33 -2.14
C LEU A 144 -4.78 -23.83 -2.94
N ASN A 145 -3.58 -23.52 -2.47
CA ASN A 145 -2.34 -23.82 -3.19
C ASN A 145 -1.13 -23.90 -2.26
N THR A 146 -0.05 -24.48 -2.74
CA THR A 146 1.28 -24.44 -2.13
C THR A 146 2.25 -23.86 -3.12
N TYR A 147 2.80 -22.69 -2.82
CA TYR A 147 3.86 -22.10 -3.63
C TYR A 147 5.24 -22.51 -3.13
N HIS A 148 6.12 -22.83 -4.07
CA HIS A 148 7.56 -23.01 -3.86
C HIS A 148 8.25 -21.86 -4.60
N ALA A 149 8.60 -20.79 -3.88
CA ALA A 149 8.97 -19.51 -4.49
C ALA A 149 9.96 -18.74 -3.61
N ASP A 150 10.45 -17.62 -4.12
CA ASP A 150 11.21 -16.66 -3.32
C ASP A 150 10.30 -15.87 -2.37
N GLY A 151 9.02 -15.77 -2.69
CA GLY A 151 8.02 -15.08 -1.89
C GLY A 151 6.64 -15.13 -2.53
N VAL A 152 5.71 -14.44 -1.90
CA VAL A 152 4.34 -14.26 -2.35
C VAL A 152 3.91 -12.81 -2.10
N ILE A 153 3.22 -12.23 -3.07
CA ILE A 153 2.63 -10.89 -3.00
C ILE A 153 1.12 -11.04 -2.92
N ILE A 154 0.49 -10.40 -1.96
CA ILE A 154 -0.95 -10.24 -1.87
C ILE A 154 -1.25 -8.76 -2.16
N SER A 155 -1.81 -8.49 -3.34
CA SER A 155 -1.95 -7.14 -3.87
C SER A 155 -3.40 -6.68 -3.95
N THR A 156 -3.62 -5.40 -3.73
CA THR A 156 -4.85 -4.68 -4.10
C THR A 156 -4.86 -4.43 -5.60
N PRO A 157 -6.00 -3.99 -6.18
CA PRO A 157 -6.04 -3.49 -7.55
C PRO A 157 -5.08 -2.31 -7.78
N THR A 158 -4.99 -1.38 -6.82
CA THR A 158 -4.05 -0.25 -6.86
C THR A 158 -2.61 -0.74 -6.94
N GLY A 159 -2.21 -1.69 -6.09
CA GLY A 159 -0.87 -2.29 -6.08
C GLY A 159 -0.58 -3.21 -7.27
N SER A 160 -1.59 -3.52 -8.10
CA SER A 160 -1.41 -4.40 -9.26
C SER A 160 -0.37 -3.87 -10.26
N THR A 161 -0.19 -2.55 -10.34
CA THR A 161 0.82 -1.88 -11.19
C THR A 161 2.19 -1.72 -10.51
N GLY A 162 2.31 -2.05 -9.22
CA GLY A 162 3.54 -1.98 -8.43
C GLY A 162 4.38 -3.26 -8.49
N TYR A 163 4.74 -3.78 -7.31
CA TYR A 163 5.57 -4.98 -7.22
C TYR A 163 4.90 -6.22 -7.82
N ASN A 164 3.56 -6.31 -7.73
CA ASN A 164 2.79 -7.35 -8.40
C ASN A 164 3.11 -7.44 -9.90
N LEU A 165 3.12 -6.30 -10.62
CA LEU A 165 3.43 -6.27 -12.05
C LEU A 165 4.87 -6.74 -12.32
N SER A 166 5.82 -6.30 -11.52
CA SER A 166 7.23 -6.71 -11.63
C SER A 166 7.43 -8.21 -11.39
N ALA A 167 6.58 -8.83 -10.59
CA ALA A 167 6.56 -10.27 -10.36
C ALA A 167 5.80 -11.06 -11.43
N GLY A 168 5.24 -10.39 -12.46
CA GLY A 168 4.48 -11.00 -13.54
C GLY A 168 2.99 -11.16 -13.26
N GLY A 169 2.47 -10.46 -12.26
CA GLY A 169 1.03 -10.42 -11.97
C GLY A 169 0.25 -9.59 -12.99
N PRO A 170 -1.07 -9.75 -13.06
CA PRO A 170 -1.94 -8.99 -13.94
C PRO A 170 -2.10 -7.54 -13.46
N ILE A 171 -2.39 -6.64 -14.42
CA ILE A 171 -2.93 -5.31 -14.12
C ILE A 171 -4.42 -5.47 -13.86
N VAL A 172 -4.89 -4.87 -12.78
CA VAL A 172 -6.30 -4.84 -12.39
C VAL A 172 -6.76 -3.40 -12.33
N GLU A 173 -7.98 -3.16 -12.77
CA GLU A 173 -8.61 -1.84 -12.70
C GLU A 173 -8.68 -1.39 -11.24
N PRO A 174 -8.22 -0.16 -10.91
CA PRO A 174 -7.98 0.28 -9.53
C PRO A 174 -9.20 0.28 -8.61
N THR A 175 -10.40 0.51 -9.15
CA THR A 175 -11.65 0.52 -8.37
C THR A 175 -12.29 -0.86 -8.23
N ALA A 176 -11.71 -1.90 -8.85
CA ALA A 176 -12.20 -3.27 -8.74
C ALA A 176 -12.12 -3.78 -7.30
N GLN A 177 -13.05 -4.64 -6.93
CA GLN A 177 -13.12 -5.27 -5.60
C GLN A 177 -12.54 -6.68 -5.66
N MET A 178 -11.21 -6.77 -5.78
CA MET A 178 -10.46 -8.02 -5.99
C MET A 178 -9.15 -8.00 -5.20
N ILE A 179 -8.65 -9.19 -4.90
CA ILE A 179 -7.32 -9.41 -4.31
C ILE A 179 -6.51 -10.28 -5.28
N VAL A 180 -5.28 -9.90 -5.54
CA VAL A 180 -4.37 -10.65 -6.42
C VAL A 180 -3.29 -11.32 -5.59
N ILE A 181 -3.09 -12.63 -5.80
CA ILE A 181 -1.99 -13.39 -5.20
C ILE A 181 -0.99 -13.71 -6.31
N THR A 182 0.23 -13.22 -6.20
CA THR A 182 1.30 -13.44 -7.18
C THR A 182 2.53 -14.01 -6.51
N PRO A 183 3.02 -15.20 -6.93
CA PRO A 183 4.27 -15.75 -6.42
C PRO A 183 5.48 -15.02 -7.03
N ILE A 184 6.53 -14.83 -6.22
CA ILE A 184 7.80 -14.24 -6.65
C ILE A 184 8.74 -15.36 -7.07
N CYS A 185 9.19 -15.37 -8.33
CA CYS A 185 10.14 -16.35 -8.86
C CYS A 185 9.78 -17.80 -8.49
N SER A 186 8.54 -18.21 -8.77
CA SER A 186 8.08 -19.57 -8.50
C SER A 186 8.90 -20.61 -9.28
N HIS A 187 9.19 -21.73 -8.62
CA HIS A 187 9.91 -22.86 -9.21
C HIS A 187 8.99 -23.90 -9.86
N ALA A 188 7.69 -23.67 -9.90
CA ALA A 188 6.74 -24.54 -10.61
C ALA A 188 6.57 -24.09 -12.07
N LEU A 189 6.45 -25.04 -13.00
CA LEU A 189 6.40 -24.77 -14.44
C LEU A 189 5.11 -24.03 -14.88
N ASN A 190 4.02 -24.16 -14.13
CA ASN A 190 2.71 -23.61 -14.47
C ASN A 190 2.12 -22.83 -13.28
N THR A 191 2.86 -21.85 -12.78
CA THR A 191 2.38 -21.01 -11.68
C THR A 191 1.88 -19.69 -12.23
N SER A 192 0.59 -19.43 -12.03
CA SER A 192 -0.05 -18.17 -12.38
C SER A 192 -0.46 -17.41 -11.13
N SER A 193 -0.64 -16.12 -11.28
CA SER A 193 -1.33 -15.31 -10.28
C SER A 193 -2.78 -15.77 -10.16
N ILE A 194 -3.33 -15.63 -8.96
CA ILE A 194 -4.72 -15.97 -8.65
C ILE A 194 -5.44 -14.67 -8.29
N VAL A 195 -6.60 -14.46 -8.90
CA VAL A 195 -7.47 -13.30 -8.59
C VAL A 195 -8.66 -13.83 -7.80
N LEU A 196 -8.91 -13.21 -6.66
CA LEU A 196 -9.94 -13.57 -5.69
C LEU A 196 -10.89 -12.41 -5.43
N SER A 197 -12.03 -12.68 -4.80
CA SER A 197 -12.93 -11.64 -4.30
C SER A 197 -12.26 -10.84 -3.19
N ALA A 198 -12.56 -9.54 -3.11
CA ALA A 198 -12.16 -8.71 -1.99
C ALA A 198 -12.74 -9.19 -0.64
N ASP A 199 -13.80 -9.99 -0.66
CA ASP A 199 -14.45 -10.52 0.54
C ASP A 199 -13.82 -11.82 1.05
N ASP A 200 -12.85 -12.39 0.30
CA ASP A 200 -12.17 -13.61 0.72
C ASP A 200 -11.16 -13.33 1.85
N LEU A 201 -11.10 -14.25 2.81
CA LEU A 201 -10.08 -14.29 3.85
C LEU A 201 -8.90 -15.14 3.35
N ILE A 202 -7.74 -14.54 3.23
CA ILE A 202 -6.52 -15.21 2.78
C ILE A 202 -5.63 -15.45 3.99
N GLU A 203 -5.10 -16.65 4.12
CA GLU A 203 -4.06 -16.96 5.11
C GLU A 203 -2.82 -17.48 4.37
N VAL A 204 -1.67 -16.92 4.70
CA VAL A 204 -0.37 -17.36 4.19
C VAL A 204 0.42 -17.95 5.34
N GLU A 205 0.73 -19.22 5.26
CA GLU A 205 1.54 -19.94 6.24
C GLU A 205 2.95 -20.21 5.71
N VAL A 206 3.95 -19.92 6.52
CA VAL A 206 5.35 -20.27 6.24
C VAL A 206 5.57 -21.74 6.54
N CYS A 207 5.81 -22.54 5.50
CA CYS A 207 6.00 -23.97 5.65
C CYS A 207 7.41 -24.32 6.15
N GLU A 208 7.52 -25.53 6.69
CA GLU A 208 8.79 -26.14 7.02
C GLU A 208 9.63 -26.39 5.76
N GLY A 209 10.89 -26.07 5.83
CA GLY A 209 11.85 -26.37 4.76
C GLY A 209 12.19 -27.85 4.67
N ARG A 210 12.99 -28.22 3.64
CA ARG A 210 13.43 -29.60 3.47
C ARG A 210 14.14 -30.13 4.72
N TYR A 211 13.85 -31.36 5.07
CA TYR A 211 14.41 -32.09 6.24
C TYR A 211 14.08 -31.42 7.58
N GLY A 212 12.90 -30.85 7.74
CA GLY A 212 12.46 -30.27 9.00
C GLY A 212 13.12 -28.94 9.37
N ARG A 213 13.69 -28.25 8.36
CA ARG A 213 14.38 -26.99 8.62
C ARG A 213 13.41 -25.85 8.89
N GLN A 214 13.73 -25.07 9.92
CA GLN A 214 13.03 -23.83 10.19
C GLN A 214 13.41 -22.76 9.14
N GLU A 215 12.41 -22.11 8.57
CA GLU A 215 12.56 -21.01 7.63
C GLU A 215 12.25 -19.68 8.31
N GLN A 216 12.87 -18.62 7.80
CA GLN A 216 12.61 -17.24 8.17
C GLN A 216 12.30 -16.46 6.91
N VAL A 217 11.25 -15.64 6.97
CA VAL A 217 10.79 -14.79 5.88
C VAL A 217 10.47 -13.41 6.42
N SER A 218 10.56 -12.41 5.56
CA SER A 218 10.17 -11.04 5.83
C SER A 218 8.70 -10.86 5.47
N LEU A 219 7.94 -10.21 6.33
CA LEU A 219 6.61 -9.69 6.10
C LEU A 219 6.70 -8.17 5.99
N CYS A 220 6.17 -7.60 4.92
CA CYS A 220 6.27 -6.18 4.61
C CYS A 220 4.92 -5.65 4.09
N PHE A 221 4.54 -4.46 4.49
CA PHE A 221 3.34 -3.73 4.06
C PHE A 221 3.76 -2.48 3.29
N ASP A 222 3.43 -2.38 2.00
CA ASP A 222 3.79 -1.25 1.11
C ASP A 222 5.28 -0.85 1.15
N GLY A 223 6.18 -1.83 1.29
CA GLY A 223 7.60 -1.56 1.37
C GLY A 223 8.09 -0.90 2.68
N ALA A 224 7.23 -0.79 3.71
CA ALA A 224 7.60 -0.25 5.02
C ALA A 224 8.43 -1.23 5.86
N GLU A 225 8.60 -0.95 7.16
CA GLU A 225 9.36 -1.79 8.08
C GLU A 225 8.99 -3.28 8.00
N GLN A 226 10.00 -4.11 8.01
CA GLN A 226 9.86 -5.55 7.86
C GLN A 226 9.74 -6.23 9.22
N THR A 227 8.81 -7.18 9.30
CA THR A 227 8.68 -8.09 10.43
C THR A 227 9.08 -9.49 9.99
N THR A 228 9.98 -10.15 10.71
CA THR A 228 10.37 -11.54 10.41
C THR A 228 9.29 -12.52 10.87
N LEU A 229 8.84 -13.40 10.00
CA LEU A 229 8.02 -14.56 10.33
C LEU A 229 8.86 -15.85 10.27
N VAL A 230 8.46 -16.87 11.03
CA VAL A 230 9.12 -18.17 11.08
C VAL A 230 8.17 -19.29 10.69
N THR A 231 8.72 -20.46 10.40
CA THR A 231 7.96 -21.68 10.09
C THR A 231 6.78 -21.89 11.04
N GLY A 232 5.62 -22.19 10.48
CA GLY A 232 4.35 -22.40 11.18
C GLY A 232 3.59 -21.12 11.53
N GLU A 233 4.20 -19.94 11.38
CA GLU A 233 3.47 -18.69 11.55
C GLU A 233 2.61 -18.39 10.32
N ARG A 234 1.46 -17.73 10.57
CA ARG A 234 0.50 -17.32 9.56
C ARG A 234 0.25 -15.82 9.59
N VAL A 235 -0.02 -15.29 8.41
CA VAL A 235 -0.60 -13.96 8.23
C VAL A 235 -2.00 -14.14 7.69
N CYS A 236 -3.00 -13.57 8.39
CA CYS A 236 -4.38 -13.50 7.91
C CYS A 236 -4.58 -12.15 7.23
N ILE A 237 -5.00 -12.18 5.98
CA ILE A 237 -5.12 -11.00 5.10
C ILE A 237 -6.55 -10.91 4.59
N LYS A 238 -7.13 -9.74 4.68
CA LYS A 238 -8.48 -9.45 4.20
C LYS A 238 -8.57 -8.00 3.73
N ARG A 239 -9.65 -7.64 3.05
CA ARG A 239 -9.98 -6.24 2.80
C ARG A 239 -10.08 -5.48 4.11
N SER A 240 -9.46 -4.32 4.17
CA SER A 240 -9.62 -3.38 5.27
C SER A 240 -11.04 -2.79 5.30
N SER A 241 -11.50 -2.39 6.48
CA SER A 241 -12.70 -1.56 6.63
C SER A 241 -12.46 -0.10 6.25
N HIS A 242 -11.18 0.30 6.08
CA HIS A 242 -10.77 1.62 5.65
C HIS A 242 -10.41 1.60 4.16
N THR A 243 -10.71 2.69 3.48
CA THR A 243 -10.34 2.98 2.09
C THR A 243 -9.34 4.13 2.05
N ALA A 244 -8.56 4.19 0.97
CA ALA A 244 -7.69 5.32 0.65
C ALA A 244 -8.37 6.24 -0.35
#